data_d539fb366dc9ccfe9d8b5b4ea5cdbe26
#
_entry.id   d539fb366dc9ccfe9d8b5b4ea5cdbe26
#
_cell.length_a   1.000
_cell.length_b   1.000
_cell.length_c   1.000
_cell.angle_alpha   90.00
_cell.angle_beta   90.00
_cell.angle_gamma   90.00
#
_symmetry.space_group_name_H-M   'P 1'
#
loop_
_entity.id
_entity.type
_entity.pdbx_description
1 polymer ?
#
loop_
_entity_poly.entity_id
_entity_poly.type
_entity_poly.pdbx_seq_one_letter_code
_entity_poly.pdbx_strand_id
1 'polypeptide(L)'
;MRVILGGLLVAATVAASAAASPAIEYSLSPVVDATGLTALEVQIRFDGEEDGDTVINLPNEWGGKTKLYEAIRDLKIAGGDVAPTTDPSKRVIQHRPKAKLFISYRVVQNWPGEPHARGENEYRPIIQKTYFHVLGNAIFAAPEREDQPEASFTFKPGPKGWSFASDLEHASMGRRLVLGDMLESVMVGGDFRILQRGKVRLAIRGKWSFTDQAFLDRLGPIIESHHRFWNDAAEPFLVTAIPLLSEPGNLSLGGTGRDDAFAFFATDNADSATLNKLLAHEHLHTWIPRRIGSMPQKDEAKDYWLSEGFTDFYTARLLLRDKIWTLREFVDSLNDALRDYSYSPVRSAPNSKIISDFWTDRNTQQLPYQRGHIFAHLVDHMLRQDSEGERDFDDIMLAMRERVRGLGSEEPPLATSLFADQMKKAEMDIGDLIAKHIRDGSPILLPEDTFVPCGVVETSKIAEFDRGFDPDKTAENGNIIVGLREGSNGYKAGLRNGMKIIKREGGKTGDSRVPLSYRVLDNGKERVISFLPEGQKRVTLQELVLDEDMSEKDKKNCVARLSGMPGWFTSGIWSKIKKWVTF
;
A
#
# COMPACT_ATOMS: atom_id res chain seq x y z
N MET A 1 -1.83 16.68 82.88
CA MET A 1 -1.46 15.47 82.11
C MET A 1 -1.39 15.86 80.62
N ARG A 2 -0.21 16.15 80.12
CA ARG A 2 0.03 16.56 78.73
C ARG A 2 0.44 15.33 77.95
N VAL A 3 -0.32 14.96 76.89
CA VAL A 3 0.03 13.90 75.94
C VAL A 3 0.73 14.55 74.76
N ILE A 4 1.99 14.15 74.53
CA ILE A 4 2.78 14.56 73.37
C ILE A 4 2.55 13.49 72.29
N LEU A 5 1.90 13.86 71.16
CA LEU A 5 1.85 13.03 69.95
C LEU A 5 3.11 13.33 69.12
N GLY A 6 4.01 12.34 69.02
CA GLY A 6 5.12 12.37 68.08
C GLY A 6 4.66 11.92 66.69
N GLY A 7 4.69 12.83 65.70
CA GLY A 7 4.46 12.50 64.28
C GLY A 7 5.74 11.92 63.65
N LEU A 8 5.69 10.68 63.17
CA LEU A 8 6.70 10.12 62.29
C LEU A 8 6.48 10.66 60.87
N LEU A 9 7.39 11.48 60.37
CA LEU A 9 7.51 11.78 58.96
C LEU A 9 8.22 10.59 58.25
N VAL A 10 7.44 9.85 57.46
CA VAL A 10 8.03 8.87 56.52
C VAL A 10 8.35 9.64 55.21
N ALA A 11 9.63 9.91 54.98
CA ALA A 11 10.11 10.43 53.71
C ALA A 11 10.10 9.29 52.70
N ALA A 12 9.11 9.31 51.78
CA ALA A 12 9.13 8.41 50.62
C ALA A 12 10.16 8.94 49.60
N THR A 13 11.31 8.31 49.56
CA THR A 13 12.29 8.47 48.49
C THR A 13 11.70 7.85 47.22
N VAL A 14 11.19 8.68 46.30
CA VAL A 14 10.91 8.26 44.92
C VAL A 14 12.26 8.04 44.26
N ALA A 15 12.70 6.79 44.19
CA ALA A 15 13.81 6.42 43.32
C ALA A 15 13.35 6.64 41.86
N ALA A 16 13.86 7.70 41.23
CA ALA A 16 13.77 7.83 39.80
C ALA A 16 14.52 6.64 39.18
N SER A 17 13.77 5.71 38.61
CA SER A 17 14.33 4.64 37.79
C SER A 17 15.05 5.32 36.62
N ALA A 18 16.38 5.29 36.61
CA ALA A 18 17.13 5.67 35.42
C ALA A 18 16.69 4.76 34.27
N ALA A 19 16.10 5.33 33.25
CA ALA A 19 15.78 4.57 32.06
C ALA A 19 17.07 3.93 31.54
N ALA A 20 17.03 2.60 31.31
CA ALA A 20 18.18 1.89 30.74
C ALA A 20 18.53 2.56 29.41
N SER A 21 19.85 2.71 29.15
CA SER A 21 20.30 3.23 27.84
C SER A 21 19.84 2.29 26.74
N PRO A 22 19.39 2.83 25.57
CA PRO A 22 18.96 2.00 24.46
C PRO A 22 20.09 1.07 24.02
N ALA A 23 19.72 -0.16 23.61
CA ALA A 23 20.70 -1.17 23.22
C ALA A 23 21.43 -0.80 21.92
N ILE A 24 20.74 -0.04 21.01
CA ILE A 24 21.32 0.44 19.75
C ILE A 24 21.01 1.92 19.57
N GLU A 25 22.04 2.70 19.29
CA GLU A 25 21.91 4.15 19.02
C GLU A 25 22.20 4.44 17.56
N TYR A 26 21.24 5.05 16.86
CA TYR A 26 21.38 5.53 15.49
C TYR A 26 21.46 7.05 15.45
N SER A 27 22.32 7.59 14.58
CA SER A 27 22.28 9.00 14.24
C SER A 27 22.41 9.21 12.74
N LEU A 28 21.71 10.22 12.24
CA LEU A 28 21.70 10.66 10.84
C LEU A 28 22.10 12.12 10.76
N SER A 29 23.02 12.44 9.85
CA SER A 29 23.51 13.81 9.63
C SER A 29 23.62 14.12 8.14
N PRO A 30 23.09 15.24 7.63
CA PRO A 30 23.33 15.66 6.26
C PRO A 30 24.78 16.13 6.08
N VAL A 31 25.43 15.68 5.00
CA VAL A 31 26.76 16.10 4.58
C VAL A 31 26.59 17.10 3.44
N VAL A 32 26.98 18.35 3.68
CA VAL A 32 26.75 19.47 2.76
C VAL A 32 28.08 20.12 2.41
N ASP A 33 28.26 20.48 1.14
CA ASP A 33 29.38 21.28 0.66
C ASP A 33 28.87 22.53 -0.08
N ALA A 34 29.76 23.20 -0.81
CA ALA A 34 29.42 24.41 -1.56
C ALA A 34 28.39 24.16 -2.69
N THR A 35 28.18 22.92 -3.10
CA THR A 35 27.21 22.52 -4.17
C THR A 35 25.86 22.10 -3.63
N GLY A 36 25.72 21.92 -2.31
CA GLY A 36 24.51 21.45 -1.62
C GLY A 36 24.73 20.13 -0.88
N LEU A 37 23.65 19.39 -0.65
CA LEU A 37 23.70 18.08 -0.03
C LEU A 37 24.38 17.06 -0.95
N THR A 38 25.34 16.32 -0.41
CA THR A 38 26.13 15.33 -1.16
C THR A 38 25.99 13.90 -0.60
N ALA A 39 25.69 13.76 0.68
CA ALA A 39 25.52 12.47 1.36
C ALA A 39 24.72 12.62 2.65
N LEU A 40 24.32 11.48 3.21
CA LEU A 40 23.88 11.37 4.59
C LEU A 40 24.91 10.54 5.36
N GLU A 41 25.40 11.04 6.48
CA GLU A 41 26.26 10.28 7.39
C GLU A 41 25.41 9.53 8.39
N VAL A 42 25.59 8.21 8.46
CA VAL A 42 24.96 7.32 9.44
C VAL A 42 26.03 6.90 10.45
N GLN A 43 25.68 6.95 11.74
CA GLN A 43 26.49 6.41 12.82
C GLN A 43 25.62 5.49 13.67
N ILE A 44 26.19 4.33 14.06
CA ILE A 44 25.51 3.31 14.85
C ILE A 44 26.42 2.92 16.01
N ARG A 45 25.87 2.83 17.22
CA ARG A 45 26.58 2.37 18.44
C ARG A 45 25.75 1.31 19.14
N PHE A 46 26.40 0.22 19.53
CA PHE A 46 25.77 -0.87 20.26
C PHE A 46 26.81 -1.77 20.90
N ASP A 47 26.38 -2.70 21.75
CA ASP A 47 27.23 -3.72 22.33
C ASP A 47 27.24 -4.96 21.44
N GLY A 48 28.44 -5.44 21.11
CA GLY A 48 28.62 -6.69 20.35
C GLY A 48 28.11 -7.91 21.10
N GLU A 49 27.94 -9.01 20.38
CA GLU A 49 27.41 -10.26 20.92
C GLU A 49 28.32 -10.89 21.99
N GLU A 50 27.76 -11.80 22.82
CA GLU A 50 28.47 -12.43 23.94
C GLU A 50 29.53 -13.43 23.49
N ASP A 51 29.37 -14.03 22.31
CA ASP A 51 30.28 -15.00 21.73
C ASP A 51 31.55 -14.37 21.10
N GLY A 52 31.53 -13.04 20.93
CA GLY A 52 32.64 -12.30 20.34
C GLY A 52 32.58 -12.14 18.82
N ASP A 53 31.55 -12.63 18.17
CA ASP A 53 31.27 -12.44 16.74
C ASP A 53 29.93 -11.71 16.54
N THR A 54 29.93 -10.63 15.77
CA THR A 54 28.71 -9.91 15.43
C THR A 54 28.56 -9.78 13.92
N VAL A 55 27.46 -10.26 13.38
CA VAL A 55 27.12 -10.10 11.97
C VAL A 55 26.30 -8.83 11.79
N ILE A 56 26.72 -7.99 10.85
CA ILE A 56 26.01 -6.77 10.45
C ILE A 56 25.44 -6.97 9.05
N ASN A 57 24.13 -6.84 8.92
CA ASN A 57 23.45 -6.76 7.64
C ASN A 57 23.47 -5.31 7.13
N LEU A 58 24.02 -5.10 5.95
CA LEU A 58 23.90 -3.85 5.23
C LEU A 58 22.57 -3.81 4.45
N PRO A 59 22.00 -2.63 4.14
CA PRO A 59 20.83 -2.51 3.28
C PRO A 59 20.99 -3.35 2.01
N ASN A 60 20.07 -4.25 1.73
CA ASN A 60 20.21 -5.15 0.57
C ASN A 60 19.03 -5.11 -0.39
N GLU A 61 17.81 -5.30 0.11
CA GLU A 61 16.63 -5.44 -0.75
C GLU A 61 15.42 -4.73 -0.16
N TRP A 62 14.67 -4.03 -1.03
CA TRP A 62 13.35 -3.49 -0.72
C TRP A 62 12.61 -3.09 -2.00
N GLY A 63 11.29 -3.37 -2.06
CA GLY A 63 10.44 -2.94 -3.18
C GLY A 63 10.94 -3.39 -4.55
N GLY A 64 11.47 -4.61 -4.64
CA GLY A 64 12.06 -5.16 -5.86
C GLY A 64 13.42 -4.56 -6.24
N LYS A 65 14.00 -3.67 -5.42
CA LYS A 65 15.36 -3.12 -5.63
C LYS A 65 16.34 -3.92 -4.79
N THR A 66 17.43 -4.36 -5.40
CA THR A 66 18.48 -5.15 -4.78
C THR A 66 19.77 -4.37 -4.65
N LYS A 67 20.73 -4.89 -3.87
CA LYS A 67 22.08 -4.34 -3.67
C LYS A 67 22.05 -2.88 -3.20
N LEU A 68 21.14 -2.55 -2.27
CA LEU A 68 21.02 -1.19 -1.74
C LEU A 68 22.30 -0.75 -1.03
N TYR A 69 23.12 -1.71 -0.51
CA TYR A 69 24.44 -1.45 0.05
C TYR A 69 25.41 -0.73 -0.91
N GLU A 70 25.16 -0.78 -2.22
CA GLU A 70 25.98 -0.04 -3.19
C GLU A 70 25.85 1.49 -3.07
N ALA A 71 24.89 2.00 -2.28
CA ALA A 71 24.83 3.42 -1.92
C ALA A 71 25.77 3.79 -0.76
N ILE A 72 26.36 2.82 -0.05
CA ILE A 72 27.24 3.05 1.10
C ILE A 72 28.66 3.42 0.62
N ARG A 73 29.24 4.41 1.27
CA ARG A 73 30.62 4.87 1.07
C ARG A 73 31.31 5.02 2.42
N ASP A 74 32.64 4.93 2.42
CA ASP A 74 33.50 5.23 3.58
C ASP A 74 33.12 4.46 4.85
N LEU A 75 32.70 3.17 4.71
CA LEU A 75 32.32 2.33 5.85
C LEU A 75 33.51 2.13 6.77
N LYS A 76 33.36 2.52 8.02
CA LYS A 76 34.33 2.35 9.09
C LYS A 76 33.69 1.60 10.26
N ILE A 77 34.41 0.66 10.80
CA ILE A 77 34.01 -0.15 11.94
C ILE A 77 35.11 -0.04 12.99
N ALA A 78 34.73 0.24 14.23
CA ALA A 78 35.64 0.31 15.36
C ALA A 78 35.10 -0.54 16.53
N GLY A 79 36.00 -1.08 17.36
CA GLY A 79 35.68 -1.94 18.49
C GLY A 79 35.90 -3.42 18.20
N GLY A 80 36.28 -3.78 16.98
CA GLY A 80 36.61 -5.15 16.56
C GLY A 80 37.28 -5.18 15.18
N ASP A 81 37.67 -6.34 14.72
CA ASP A 81 38.31 -6.61 13.46
C ASP A 81 37.28 -7.17 12.48
N VAL A 82 37.29 -6.71 11.24
CA VAL A 82 36.35 -7.19 10.19
C VAL A 82 36.89 -8.44 9.55
N ALA A 83 36.21 -9.55 9.74
CA ALA A 83 36.56 -10.82 9.11
C ALA A 83 36.11 -10.85 7.63
N PRO A 84 36.81 -11.61 6.77
CA PRO A 84 36.40 -11.81 5.39
C PRO A 84 35.02 -12.49 5.29
N THR A 85 34.18 -12.01 4.36
CA THR A 85 32.90 -12.62 4.01
C THR A 85 32.71 -12.69 2.51
N THR A 86 32.03 -13.71 2.03
CA THR A 86 31.65 -13.85 0.62
C THR A 86 30.38 -13.10 0.27
N ASP A 87 29.58 -12.73 1.27
CA ASP A 87 28.34 -11.98 1.07
C ASP A 87 28.62 -10.46 1.14
N PRO A 88 28.50 -9.71 0.04
CA PRO A 88 28.78 -8.29 0.02
C PRO A 88 27.80 -7.46 0.88
N SER A 89 26.62 -8.01 1.20
CA SER A 89 25.63 -7.36 2.07
C SER A 89 25.88 -7.60 3.56
N LYS A 90 26.91 -8.40 3.94
CA LYS A 90 27.21 -8.69 5.34
C LYS A 90 28.60 -8.23 5.75
N ARG A 91 28.77 -7.96 7.04
CA ARG A 91 30.07 -7.76 7.69
C ARG A 91 30.10 -8.59 8.96
N VAL A 92 31.15 -9.38 9.14
CA VAL A 92 31.39 -10.14 10.38
C VAL A 92 32.45 -9.40 11.18
N ILE A 93 32.15 -9.03 12.41
CA ILE A 93 33.04 -8.28 13.30
C ILE A 93 33.45 -9.21 14.42
N GLN A 94 34.76 -9.47 14.51
CA GLN A 94 35.35 -10.22 15.61
C GLN A 94 35.80 -9.26 16.69
N HIS A 95 35.35 -9.46 17.92
CA HIS A 95 35.58 -8.53 19.03
C HIS A 95 35.62 -9.27 20.39
N ARG A 96 35.98 -8.56 21.44
CA ARG A 96 35.82 -9.11 22.80
C ARG A 96 34.33 -9.20 23.15
N PRO A 97 33.89 -10.23 23.91
CA PRO A 97 32.50 -10.31 24.36
C PRO A 97 31.96 -8.96 24.85
N LYS A 98 30.79 -8.55 24.33
CA LYS A 98 30.14 -7.29 24.69
C LYS A 98 30.99 -6.01 24.42
N ALA A 99 31.92 -6.04 23.49
CA ALA A 99 32.69 -4.87 23.15
C ALA A 99 31.75 -3.76 22.62
N LYS A 100 32.07 -2.49 22.93
CA LYS A 100 31.39 -1.35 22.34
C LYS A 100 31.78 -1.25 20.88
N LEU A 101 30.84 -1.47 19.99
CA LEU A 101 31.01 -1.38 18.56
C LEU A 101 30.50 0.00 18.06
N PHE A 102 31.25 0.57 17.13
CA PHE A 102 30.89 1.80 16.46
C PHE A 102 31.05 1.63 14.96
N ILE A 103 29.95 1.89 14.24
CA ILE A 103 29.90 1.83 12.76
C ILE A 103 29.58 3.22 12.25
N SER A 104 30.30 3.69 11.23
CA SER A 104 29.98 4.92 10.54
C SER A 104 30.18 4.77 9.03
N TYR A 105 29.31 5.38 8.25
CA TYR A 105 29.38 5.39 6.79
C TYR A 105 28.61 6.57 6.22
N ARG A 106 28.83 6.84 4.94
CA ARG A 106 28.03 7.79 4.15
C ARG A 106 27.13 7.04 3.21
N VAL A 107 25.89 7.52 3.09
CA VAL A 107 24.95 7.09 2.07
C VAL A 107 24.88 8.13 0.99
N VAL A 108 25.04 7.73 -0.26
CA VAL A 108 24.96 8.60 -1.45
C VAL A 108 23.87 8.12 -2.39
N GLN A 109 23.34 9.02 -3.21
CA GLN A 109 22.52 8.59 -4.33
C GLN A 109 23.44 7.94 -5.37
N ASN A 110 23.24 6.65 -5.65
CA ASN A 110 24.09 5.87 -6.57
C ASN A 110 23.46 5.67 -7.96
N TRP A 111 22.52 6.52 -8.32
CA TRP A 111 21.85 6.56 -9.61
C TRP A 111 21.74 8.01 -10.11
N PRO A 112 21.67 8.25 -11.45
CA PRO A 112 21.75 9.59 -12.01
C PRO A 112 20.40 10.33 -11.98
N GLY A 113 20.45 11.66 -11.88
CA GLY A 113 19.32 12.56 -12.07
C GLY A 113 18.38 12.67 -10.86
N GLU A 114 17.20 13.23 -11.12
CA GLU A 114 16.12 13.36 -10.16
C GLU A 114 15.15 12.17 -10.25
N PRO A 115 14.32 11.94 -9.21
CA PRO A 115 13.31 10.88 -9.25
C PRO A 115 12.39 11.03 -10.47
N HIS A 116 12.26 9.97 -11.25
CA HIS A 116 11.52 9.98 -12.50
C HIS A 116 10.58 8.76 -12.57
N ALA A 117 9.37 8.96 -13.08
CA ALA A 117 8.31 7.96 -13.16
C ALA A 117 8.69 6.66 -13.88
N ARG A 118 9.70 6.71 -14.76
CA ARG A 118 10.25 5.53 -15.44
C ARG A 118 11.59 5.07 -14.89
N GLY A 119 12.12 5.77 -13.88
CA GLY A 119 13.44 5.46 -13.31
C GLY A 119 13.41 4.32 -12.32
N GLU A 120 12.25 4.08 -11.72
CA GLU A 120 12.04 3.05 -10.70
C GLU A 120 13.08 3.09 -9.57
N ASN A 121 13.49 4.29 -9.16
CA ASN A 121 14.52 4.50 -8.14
C ASN A 121 13.97 5.08 -6.83
N GLU A 122 12.66 5.18 -6.69
CA GLU A 122 11.96 5.79 -5.56
C GLU A 122 12.22 5.07 -4.22
N TYR A 123 12.54 3.77 -4.26
CA TYR A 123 12.89 2.98 -3.08
C TYR A 123 14.39 2.94 -2.76
N ARG A 124 15.23 3.56 -3.61
CA ARG A 124 16.63 3.80 -3.33
C ARG A 124 16.82 5.12 -2.59
N PRO A 125 17.95 5.36 -1.93
CA PRO A 125 18.21 6.66 -1.32
C PRO A 125 18.12 7.79 -2.37
N ILE A 126 17.21 8.75 -2.11
CA ILE A 126 17.08 9.98 -2.90
C ILE A 126 17.83 11.08 -2.15
N ILE A 127 18.93 11.55 -2.71
CA ILE A 127 19.80 12.58 -2.11
C ILE A 127 20.09 13.61 -3.20
N GLN A 128 19.39 14.72 -3.14
CA GLN A 128 19.47 15.82 -4.09
C GLN A 128 20.08 17.07 -3.42
N LYS A 129 20.52 18.05 -4.16
CA LYS A 129 21.21 19.22 -3.61
C LYS A 129 20.45 19.96 -2.51
N THR A 130 19.11 19.96 -2.57
CA THR A 130 18.23 20.72 -1.66
C THR A 130 17.41 19.85 -0.73
N TYR A 131 17.42 18.53 -0.91
CA TYR A 131 16.61 17.62 -0.11
C TYR A 131 17.10 16.18 -0.14
N PHE A 132 16.60 15.39 0.80
CA PHE A 132 16.66 13.93 0.75
C PHE A 132 15.30 13.33 1.11
N HIS A 133 15.08 12.12 0.60
CA HIS A 133 14.01 11.21 0.99
C HIS A 133 14.60 9.81 1.05
N VAL A 134 14.56 9.18 2.21
CA VAL A 134 15.18 7.87 2.44
C VAL A 134 14.28 6.99 3.29
N LEU A 135 14.35 5.68 3.03
CA LEU A 135 13.72 4.64 3.80
C LEU A 135 14.75 3.98 4.71
N GLY A 136 14.37 3.63 5.93
CA GLY A 136 15.29 3.05 6.92
C GLY A 136 16.02 1.82 6.41
N ASN A 137 15.30 0.86 5.81
CA ASN A 137 15.86 -0.36 5.22
C ASN A 137 16.75 -0.12 3.98
N ALA A 138 16.73 1.08 3.40
CA ALA A 138 17.62 1.44 2.30
C ALA A 138 18.92 2.13 2.78
N ILE A 139 18.98 2.55 4.05
CA ILE A 139 20.13 3.30 4.57
C ILE A 139 20.73 2.76 5.87
N PHE A 140 19.97 2.07 6.74
CA PHE A 140 20.47 1.60 8.01
C PHE A 140 21.02 0.18 7.93
N ALA A 141 22.29 0.03 8.34
CA ALA A 141 22.84 -1.27 8.67
C ALA A 141 22.33 -1.71 10.05
N ALA A 142 22.19 -3.01 10.26
CA ALA A 142 21.66 -3.56 11.50
C ALA A 142 22.42 -4.82 11.93
N PRO A 143 22.65 -5.06 13.24
CA PRO A 143 23.10 -6.34 13.71
C PRO A 143 22.08 -7.43 13.41
N GLU A 144 22.54 -8.60 12.99
CA GLU A 144 21.70 -9.77 12.77
C GLU A 144 21.27 -10.36 14.11
N ARG A 145 20.02 -10.11 14.49
CA ARG A 145 19.45 -10.52 15.78
C ARG A 145 18.04 -11.04 15.60
N GLU A 146 17.67 -12.03 16.41
CA GLU A 146 16.29 -12.54 16.45
C GLU A 146 15.38 -11.70 17.35
N ASP A 147 15.95 -11.05 18.38
CA ASP A 147 15.23 -10.13 19.26
C ASP A 147 15.04 -8.75 18.60
N GLN A 148 14.11 -7.97 19.13
CA GLN A 148 13.89 -6.58 18.74
C GLN A 148 14.42 -5.65 19.83
N PRO A 149 15.76 -5.40 19.89
CA PRO A 149 16.35 -4.59 20.92
C PRO A 149 15.87 -3.15 20.85
N GLU A 150 15.82 -2.49 22.01
CA GLU A 150 15.51 -1.07 22.08
C GLU A 150 16.52 -0.26 21.28
N ALA A 151 16.00 0.67 20.47
CA ALA A 151 16.78 1.57 19.64
C ALA A 151 16.50 3.03 19.97
N SER A 152 17.43 3.90 19.65
CA SER A 152 17.22 5.34 19.66
C SER A 152 17.67 5.98 18.36
N PHE A 153 17.05 7.08 18.03
CA PHE A 153 17.35 7.84 16.83
C PHE A 153 17.62 9.31 17.13
N THR A 154 18.69 9.85 16.55
CA THR A 154 19.03 11.26 16.65
C THR A 154 19.31 11.83 15.25
N PHE A 155 18.55 12.85 14.86
CA PHE A 155 18.84 13.62 13.66
C PHE A 155 19.68 14.86 14.01
N LYS A 156 20.82 15.02 13.37
CA LYS A 156 21.61 16.24 13.49
C LYS A 156 21.12 17.26 12.47
N PRO A 157 20.74 18.48 12.90
CA PRO A 157 20.14 19.47 12.01
C PRO A 157 21.00 19.75 10.77
N GLY A 158 20.31 19.91 9.65
CA GLY A 158 20.89 20.35 8.39
C GLY A 158 21.12 21.87 8.33
N PRO A 159 21.36 22.43 7.14
CA PRO A 159 21.51 23.86 6.93
C PRO A 159 20.31 24.66 7.44
N LYS A 160 20.56 25.93 7.79
CA LYS A 160 19.50 26.85 8.23
C LYS A 160 18.38 26.94 7.19
N GLY A 161 17.15 26.78 7.65
CA GLY A 161 15.95 26.83 6.81
C GLY A 161 15.50 25.47 6.27
N TRP A 162 16.22 24.39 6.57
CA TRP A 162 15.77 23.04 6.25
C TRP A 162 14.71 22.56 7.24
N SER A 163 13.71 21.88 6.72
CA SER A 163 12.75 21.11 7.51
C SER A 163 13.23 19.66 7.61
N PHE A 164 12.82 18.98 8.68
CA PHE A 164 13.04 17.55 8.86
C PHE A 164 11.74 16.91 9.35
N ALA A 165 11.41 15.72 8.85
CA ALA A 165 10.33 14.88 9.37
C ALA A 165 10.70 13.41 9.27
N SER A 166 10.32 12.65 10.30
CA SER A 166 10.42 11.21 10.37
C SER A 166 9.34 10.66 11.29
N ASP A 167 8.85 9.45 11.03
CA ASP A 167 8.03 8.70 11.97
C ASP A 167 8.82 8.33 13.26
N LEU A 168 10.14 8.23 13.20
CA LEU A 168 11.01 8.04 14.39
C LEU A 168 10.91 9.18 15.41
N GLU A 169 10.38 10.34 15.05
CA GLU A 169 10.12 11.43 16.00
C GLU A 169 9.01 11.09 17.01
N HIS A 170 8.26 10.01 16.79
CA HIS A 170 7.28 9.51 17.76
C HIS A 170 7.92 9.10 19.11
N ALA A 171 9.22 8.82 19.12
CA ALA A 171 9.99 8.64 20.36
C ALA A 171 9.89 9.84 21.30
N SER A 172 9.88 11.06 20.75
CA SER A 172 9.71 12.30 21.54
C SER A 172 8.31 12.44 22.15
N MET A 173 7.34 11.63 21.68
CA MET A 173 5.98 11.54 22.20
C MET A 173 5.79 10.38 23.19
N GLY A 174 6.90 9.73 23.63
CA GLY A 174 6.91 8.67 24.62
C GLY A 174 6.82 7.23 24.05
N ARG A 175 6.84 7.04 22.74
CA ARG A 175 6.93 5.73 22.13
C ARG A 175 8.36 5.18 22.29
N ARG A 176 8.46 3.93 22.75
CA ARG A 176 9.72 3.21 22.77
C ARG A 176 10.01 2.66 21.38
N LEU A 177 11.17 2.99 20.83
CA LEU A 177 11.60 2.50 19.53
C LEU A 177 12.37 1.20 19.69
N VAL A 178 12.24 0.31 18.71
CA VAL A 178 13.00 -0.92 18.56
C VAL A 178 13.75 -0.96 17.24
N LEU A 179 14.62 -1.93 17.03
CA LEU A 179 15.40 -2.06 15.79
C LEU A 179 14.54 -2.11 14.52
N GLY A 180 13.40 -2.80 14.58
CA GLY A 180 12.44 -2.84 13.47
C GLY A 180 11.94 -1.46 13.05
N ASP A 181 11.64 -0.57 14.03
CA ASP A 181 11.21 0.80 13.72
C ASP A 181 12.26 1.57 12.90
N MET A 182 13.56 1.34 13.19
CA MET A 182 14.64 1.95 12.40
C MET A 182 14.59 1.52 10.94
N LEU A 183 14.41 0.23 10.69
CA LEU A 183 14.38 -0.35 9.35
C LEU A 183 13.10 0.01 8.60
N GLU A 184 11.97 0.11 9.30
CA GLU A 184 10.66 0.45 8.73
C GLU A 184 10.41 1.96 8.59
N SER A 185 11.37 2.82 8.96
CA SER A 185 11.19 4.27 9.01
C SER A 185 11.23 4.96 7.65
N VAL A 186 10.65 6.17 7.63
CA VAL A 186 10.77 7.15 6.54
C VAL A 186 11.40 8.42 7.09
N MET A 187 12.38 8.97 6.39
CA MET A 187 13.04 10.21 6.78
C MET A 187 13.15 11.14 5.59
N VAL A 188 12.75 12.40 5.79
CA VAL A 188 12.88 13.47 4.79
C VAL A 188 13.53 14.70 5.39
N GLY A 189 14.28 15.42 4.59
CA GLY A 189 14.86 16.70 5.02
C GLY A 189 15.16 17.60 3.83
N GLY A 190 15.18 18.91 4.08
CA GLY A 190 15.43 19.90 3.06
C GLY A 190 14.28 20.87 2.85
N ASP A 191 13.90 21.12 1.57
CA ASP A 191 12.88 22.09 1.16
C ASP A 191 11.44 21.56 1.29
N PHE A 192 11.18 20.70 2.27
CA PHE A 192 9.83 20.20 2.57
C PHE A 192 9.00 21.25 3.33
N ARG A 193 7.73 21.31 3.00
CA ARG A 193 6.68 21.99 3.78
C ARG A 193 6.05 20.95 4.69
N ILE A 194 6.02 21.25 6.00
CA ILE A 194 5.47 20.33 7.01
C ILE A 194 4.18 20.94 7.56
N LEU A 195 3.09 20.22 7.40
CA LEU A 195 1.77 20.56 7.94
C LEU A 195 1.33 19.48 8.91
N GLN A 196 0.42 19.82 9.82
CA GLN A 196 -0.11 18.88 10.80
C GLN A 196 -1.61 19.10 11.01
N ARG A 197 -2.35 17.99 11.12
CA ARG A 197 -3.74 17.95 11.54
C ARG A 197 -3.94 16.78 12.51
N GLY A 198 -4.27 17.10 13.76
CA GLY A 198 -4.36 16.08 14.80
C GLY A 198 -3.02 15.32 14.95
N LYS A 199 -3.08 14.02 14.82
CA LYS A 199 -1.90 13.14 14.86
C LYS A 199 -1.25 12.89 13.49
N VAL A 200 -1.85 13.40 12.41
CA VAL A 200 -1.33 13.24 11.06
C VAL A 200 -0.42 14.40 10.67
N ARG A 201 0.80 14.11 10.26
CA ARG A 201 1.75 15.07 9.68
C ARG A 201 1.91 14.80 8.20
N LEU A 202 1.98 15.87 7.41
CA LEU A 202 2.27 15.84 5.98
C LEU A 202 3.59 16.57 5.74
N ALA A 203 4.59 15.86 5.22
CA ALA A 203 5.83 16.44 4.72
C ALA A 203 5.81 16.37 3.17
N ILE A 204 5.56 17.50 2.53
CA ILE A 204 5.34 17.59 1.09
C ILE A 204 6.30 18.59 0.45
N ARG A 205 6.82 18.25 -0.74
CA ARG A 205 7.64 19.15 -1.53
C ARG A 205 7.15 19.23 -2.99
N GLY A 206 7.73 20.19 -3.73
CA GLY A 206 7.37 20.42 -5.13
C GLY A 206 6.04 21.14 -5.30
N LYS A 207 5.50 21.13 -6.52
CA LYS A 207 4.21 21.71 -6.89
C LYS A 207 3.26 20.59 -7.24
N TRP A 208 1.99 20.75 -6.87
CA TRP A 208 0.94 19.78 -7.09
C TRP A 208 -0.29 20.44 -7.71
N SER A 209 -1.19 19.66 -8.28
CA SER A 209 -2.47 20.13 -8.83
C SER A 209 -3.46 20.60 -7.75
N PHE A 210 -3.13 20.41 -6.47
CA PHE A 210 -3.92 20.75 -5.29
C PHE A 210 -3.09 21.56 -4.28
N THR A 211 -3.74 22.16 -3.28
CA THR A 211 -3.06 22.82 -2.17
C THR A 211 -2.69 21.82 -1.08
N ASP A 212 -1.55 22.03 -0.41
CA ASP A 212 -1.10 21.16 0.70
C ASP A 212 -2.18 21.00 1.78
N GLN A 213 -2.86 22.10 2.12
CA GLN A 213 -3.91 22.09 3.14
C GLN A 213 -5.12 21.26 2.70
N ALA A 214 -5.58 21.42 1.46
CA ALA A 214 -6.70 20.63 0.93
C ALA A 214 -6.37 19.12 0.89
N PHE A 215 -5.12 18.78 0.65
CA PHE A 215 -4.67 17.39 0.71
C PHE A 215 -4.68 16.85 2.14
N LEU A 216 -4.07 17.58 3.08
CA LEU A 216 -4.04 17.20 4.50
C LEU A 216 -5.45 17.08 5.10
N ASP A 217 -6.38 17.97 4.70
CA ASP A 217 -7.77 17.95 5.17
C ASP A 217 -8.55 16.70 4.75
N ARG A 218 -8.08 16.00 3.72
CA ARG A 218 -8.63 14.70 3.30
C ARG A 218 -7.90 13.51 3.93
N LEU A 219 -6.58 13.59 4.12
CA LEU A 219 -5.78 12.51 4.72
C LEU A 219 -6.23 12.20 6.15
N GLY A 220 -6.44 13.23 6.96
CA GLY A 220 -6.83 13.08 8.37
C GLY A 220 -8.07 12.20 8.57
N PRO A 221 -9.22 12.53 7.94
CA PRO A 221 -10.44 11.73 8.02
C PRO A 221 -10.27 10.27 7.58
N ILE A 222 -9.45 9.99 6.55
CA ILE A 222 -9.17 8.62 6.10
C ILE A 222 -8.49 7.83 7.22
N ILE A 223 -7.41 8.37 7.78
CA ILE A 223 -6.65 7.72 8.85
C ILE A 223 -7.51 7.53 10.10
N GLU A 224 -8.26 8.57 10.51
CA GLU A 224 -9.18 8.49 11.63
C GLU A 224 -10.30 7.45 11.42
N SER A 225 -10.79 7.30 10.17
CA SER A 225 -11.79 6.30 9.79
C SER A 225 -11.29 4.88 10.05
N HIS A 226 -10.07 4.59 9.60
CA HIS A 226 -9.48 3.26 9.76
C HIS A 226 -9.29 2.90 11.23
N HIS A 227 -8.71 3.80 12.04
CA HIS A 227 -8.56 3.57 13.48
C HIS A 227 -9.92 3.33 14.16
N ARG A 228 -10.94 4.10 13.78
CA ARG A 228 -12.30 3.94 14.31
C ARG A 228 -12.92 2.60 13.95
N PHE A 229 -12.74 2.13 12.68
CA PHE A 229 -13.22 0.83 12.23
C PHE A 229 -12.60 -0.31 13.01
N TRP A 230 -11.27 -0.29 13.17
CA TRP A 230 -10.53 -1.34 13.86
C TRP A 230 -10.56 -1.24 15.39
N ASN A 231 -11.27 -0.23 15.94
CA ASN A 231 -11.32 0.06 17.38
C ASN A 231 -9.91 0.17 17.99
N ASP A 232 -9.01 0.81 17.26
CA ASP A 232 -7.65 1.10 17.70
C ASP A 232 -7.50 2.60 18.01
N ALA A 233 -6.69 2.93 19.01
CA ALA A 233 -6.36 4.33 19.28
C ALA A 233 -5.64 4.93 18.07
N ALA A 234 -5.99 6.17 17.72
CA ALA A 234 -5.24 6.87 16.69
C ALA A 234 -3.79 7.06 17.14
N GLU A 235 -2.85 6.67 16.31
CA GLU A 235 -1.41 6.87 16.52
C GLU A 235 -0.89 8.05 15.67
N PRO A 236 0.26 8.65 16.02
CA PRO A 236 0.93 9.59 15.13
C PRO A 236 1.24 8.92 13.79
N PHE A 237 0.98 9.63 12.68
CA PHE A 237 1.20 9.10 11.34
C PHE A 237 1.85 10.15 10.44
N LEU A 238 2.92 9.77 9.75
CA LEU A 238 3.64 10.63 8.81
C LEU A 238 3.28 10.27 7.37
N VAL A 239 2.83 11.26 6.61
CA VAL A 239 2.72 11.13 5.15
C VAL A 239 3.80 11.98 4.50
N THR A 240 4.60 11.39 3.63
CA THR A 240 5.56 12.13 2.81
C THR A 240 5.14 12.13 1.35
N ALA A 241 5.39 13.22 0.62
CA ALA A 241 5.07 13.30 -0.80
C ALA A 241 6.17 14.02 -1.58
N ILE A 242 6.71 13.35 -2.59
CA ILE A 242 7.67 13.91 -3.54
C ILE A 242 7.18 13.75 -4.98
N PRO A 243 7.33 14.78 -5.83
CA PRO A 243 6.95 14.66 -7.23
C PRO A 243 8.01 13.87 -8.01
N LEU A 244 7.53 13.01 -8.90
CA LEU A 244 8.34 12.34 -9.91
C LEU A 244 8.33 13.16 -11.20
N LEU A 245 9.49 13.31 -11.82
CA LEU A 245 9.57 13.84 -13.18
C LEU A 245 8.95 12.84 -14.17
N SER A 246 8.27 13.35 -15.19
CA SER A 246 7.68 12.53 -16.25
C SER A 246 7.56 13.30 -17.56
N GLU A 247 7.34 12.58 -18.66
CA GLU A 247 6.90 13.18 -19.90
C GLU A 247 5.51 13.84 -19.72
N PRO A 248 5.25 14.98 -20.40
CA PRO A 248 3.98 15.68 -20.29
C PRO A 248 2.76 14.77 -20.51
N GLY A 249 1.80 14.81 -19.58
CA GLY A 249 0.58 14.03 -19.62
C GLY A 249 0.69 12.58 -19.15
N ASN A 250 1.86 12.09 -18.79
CA ASN A 250 1.99 10.81 -18.11
C ASN A 250 1.58 10.96 -16.64
N LEU A 251 0.80 10.01 -16.17
CA LEU A 251 0.45 9.84 -14.76
C LEU A 251 1.19 8.62 -14.22
N SER A 252 1.94 8.80 -13.15
CA SER A 252 2.53 7.72 -12.37
C SER A 252 2.19 7.92 -10.91
N LEU A 253 1.82 6.83 -10.26
CA LEU A 253 1.44 6.78 -8.87
C LEU A 253 2.18 5.60 -8.23
N GLY A 254 2.80 5.84 -7.11
CA GLY A 254 3.46 4.84 -6.30
C GLY A 254 3.54 5.31 -4.87
N GLY A 255 3.84 4.40 -4.00
CA GLY A 255 4.06 4.67 -2.60
C GLY A 255 4.53 3.42 -1.89
N THR A 256 4.88 3.59 -0.63
CA THR A 256 5.18 2.48 0.26
C THR A 256 4.65 2.78 1.66
N GLY A 257 3.85 1.84 2.18
CA GLY A 257 3.43 1.82 3.57
C GLY A 257 4.59 1.42 4.48
N ARG A 258 4.66 2.08 5.62
CA ARG A 258 5.58 1.78 6.72
C ARG A 258 4.73 1.66 7.98
N ASP A 259 5.30 1.30 9.13
CA ASP A 259 4.51 1.12 10.34
C ASP A 259 3.66 2.34 10.70
N ASP A 260 4.29 3.51 10.80
CA ASP A 260 3.64 4.76 11.20
C ASP A 260 3.80 5.86 10.14
N ALA A 261 4.07 5.48 8.88
CA ALA A 261 4.25 6.41 7.78
C ALA A 261 3.79 5.84 6.44
N PHE A 262 3.53 6.76 5.51
CA PHE A 262 3.35 6.45 4.10
C PHE A 262 4.15 7.43 3.22
N ALA A 263 4.89 6.91 2.27
CA ALA A 263 5.67 7.70 1.32
C ALA A 263 5.04 7.66 -0.08
N PHE A 264 4.53 8.81 -0.55
CA PHE A 264 4.06 8.99 -1.92
C PHE A 264 5.19 9.36 -2.87
N PHE A 265 5.19 8.69 -4.02
CA PHE A 265 6.01 8.97 -5.21
C PHE A 265 5.06 9.09 -6.40
N ALA A 266 4.72 10.30 -6.80
CA ALA A 266 3.71 10.51 -7.84
C ALA A 266 4.10 11.68 -8.77
N THR A 267 3.59 11.67 -10.00
CA THR A 267 3.74 12.82 -10.89
C THR A 267 2.89 14.00 -10.40
N ASP A 268 3.32 15.22 -10.66
CA ASP A 268 2.69 16.45 -10.15
C ASP A 268 1.26 16.70 -10.67
N ASN A 269 0.88 16.00 -11.73
CA ASN A 269 -0.48 16.00 -12.30
C ASN A 269 -1.43 14.99 -11.65
N ALA A 270 -0.97 14.21 -10.65
CA ALA A 270 -1.85 13.37 -9.86
C ALA A 270 -2.90 14.21 -9.13
N ASP A 271 -4.16 13.79 -9.21
CA ASP A 271 -5.22 14.45 -8.46
C ASP A 271 -5.31 13.92 -7.02
N SER A 272 -5.87 14.73 -6.13
CA SER A 272 -5.96 14.37 -4.71
C SER A 272 -6.89 13.18 -4.43
N ALA A 273 -7.88 12.90 -5.28
CA ALA A 273 -8.79 11.77 -5.09
C ALA A 273 -8.07 10.45 -5.32
N THR A 274 -7.25 10.40 -6.37
CA THR A 274 -6.41 9.23 -6.69
C THR A 274 -5.38 8.97 -5.59
N LEU A 275 -4.71 10.02 -5.09
CA LEU A 275 -3.75 9.88 -3.98
C LEU A 275 -4.45 9.45 -2.69
N ASN A 276 -5.66 9.94 -2.41
CA ASN A 276 -6.43 9.55 -1.25
C ASN A 276 -6.85 8.07 -1.29
N LYS A 277 -7.22 7.55 -2.47
CA LYS A 277 -7.50 6.11 -2.64
C LYS A 277 -6.26 5.28 -2.35
N LEU A 278 -5.11 5.68 -2.90
CA LEU A 278 -3.84 4.99 -2.65
C LEU A 278 -3.47 5.02 -1.16
N LEU A 279 -3.58 6.17 -0.48
CA LEU A 279 -3.33 6.25 0.95
C LEU A 279 -4.29 5.34 1.74
N ALA A 280 -5.58 5.36 1.40
CA ALA A 280 -6.56 4.54 2.11
C ALA A 280 -6.22 3.04 1.99
N HIS A 281 -5.81 2.59 0.81
CA HIS A 281 -5.34 1.23 0.58
C HIS A 281 -4.12 0.92 1.46
N GLU A 282 -3.07 1.70 1.32
CA GLU A 282 -1.79 1.46 1.99
C GLU A 282 -1.87 1.59 3.52
N HIS A 283 -2.64 2.55 4.02
CA HIS A 283 -2.84 2.68 5.47
C HIS A 283 -3.60 1.50 6.07
N LEU A 284 -4.48 0.83 5.29
CA LEU A 284 -5.15 -0.38 5.74
C LEU A 284 -4.20 -1.56 5.95
N HIS A 285 -3.03 -1.57 5.29
CA HIS A 285 -1.99 -2.56 5.54
C HIS A 285 -1.43 -2.53 6.98
N THR A 286 -1.70 -1.48 7.75
CA THR A 286 -1.47 -1.48 9.21
C THR A 286 -2.23 -2.64 9.89
N TRP A 287 -3.40 -3.02 9.36
CA TRP A 287 -4.24 -4.09 9.91
C TRP A 287 -4.29 -5.32 9.00
N ILE A 288 -4.41 -5.14 7.70
CA ILE A 288 -4.55 -6.21 6.71
C ILE A 288 -3.21 -6.40 5.96
N PRO A 289 -2.44 -7.49 6.18
CA PRO A 289 -2.73 -8.62 7.09
C PRO A 289 -2.15 -8.47 8.50
N ARG A 290 -1.29 -7.49 8.78
CA ARG A 290 -0.35 -7.41 9.92
C ARG A 290 -0.97 -7.57 11.31
N ARG A 291 -2.21 -7.13 11.50
CA ARG A 291 -2.91 -7.18 12.81
C ARG A 291 -4.11 -8.12 12.81
N ILE A 292 -4.34 -8.84 11.71
CA ILE A 292 -5.38 -9.87 11.59
C ILE A 292 -4.80 -11.26 11.34
N GLY A 293 -3.47 -11.40 11.33
CA GLY A 293 -2.73 -12.64 11.13
C GLY A 293 -1.31 -12.37 10.67
N SER A 294 -0.61 -13.41 10.24
CA SER A 294 0.72 -13.30 9.62
C SER A 294 0.66 -13.66 8.14
N MET A 295 1.72 -13.32 7.42
CA MET A 295 1.95 -13.74 6.04
C MET A 295 2.99 -14.87 6.00
N PRO A 296 2.94 -15.74 4.99
CA PRO A 296 3.94 -16.79 4.84
C PRO A 296 5.30 -16.18 4.49
N GLN A 297 6.36 -16.69 5.10
CA GLN A 297 7.75 -16.24 4.84
C GLN A 297 8.26 -16.64 3.44
N LYS A 298 7.64 -17.65 2.82
CA LYS A 298 7.95 -18.09 1.45
C LYS A 298 6.71 -18.07 0.60
N ASP A 299 6.89 -17.71 -0.67
CA ASP A 299 5.79 -17.66 -1.64
C ASP A 299 4.66 -16.76 -1.15
N GLU A 300 4.99 -15.63 -0.54
CA GLU A 300 4.05 -14.69 0.08
C GLU A 300 2.90 -14.31 -0.88
N ALA A 301 3.22 -14.16 -2.16
CA ALA A 301 2.25 -13.80 -3.19
C ALA A 301 1.05 -14.76 -3.30
N LYS A 302 1.14 -15.98 -2.77
CA LYS A 302 0.01 -16.93 -2.74
C LYS A 302 -1.17 -16.43 -1.89
N ASP A 303 -0.90 -15.56 -0.91
CA ASP A 303 -1.88 -15.04 0.04
C ASP A 303 -2.25 -13.57 -0.26
N TYR A 304 -1.72 -12.97 -1.34
CA TYR A 304 -2.05 -11.60 -1.74
C TYR A 304 -3.52 -11.39 -2.13
N TRP A 305 -4.25 -12.45 -2.47
CA TRP A 305 -5.71 -12.36 -2.64
C TRP A 305 -6.42 -11.88 -1.36
N LEU A 306 -5.88 -12.22 -0.18
CA LEU A 306 -6.37 -11.73 1.10
C LEU A 306 -5.75 -10.36 1.42
N SER A 307 -4.41 -10.25 1.43
CA SER A 307 -3.75 -9.02 1.86
C SER A 307 -4.08 -7.84 0.95
N GLU A 308 -4.08 -8.02 -0.36
CA GLU A 308 -4.34 -6.96 -1.31
C GLU A 308 -5.83 -6.83 -1.66
N GLY A 309 -6.46 -7.97 -1.93
CA GLY A 309 -7.85 -7.98 -2.36
C GLY A 309 -8.83 -7.52 -1.27
N PHE A 310 -8.62 -7.91 -0.02
CA PHE A 310 -9.45 -7.44 1.11
C PHE A 310 -9.13 -5.98 1.44
N THR A 311 -7.88 -5.57 1.26
CA THR A 311 -7.50 -4.16 1.41
C THR A 311 -8.24 -3.28 0.38
N ASP A 312 -8.34 -3.70 -0.89
CA ASP A 312 -9.14 -2.99 -1.89
C ASP A 312 -10.64 -2.94 -1.53
N PHE A 313 -11.19 -4.05 -1.04
CA PHE A 313 -12.57 -4.11 -0.58
C PHE A 313 -12.83 -3.11 0.57
N TYR A 314 -11.97 -3.11 1.60
CA TYR A 314 -12.11 -2.19 2.74
C TYR A 314 -11.79 -0.75 2.39
N THR A 315 -10.90 -0.50 1.45
CA THR A 315 -10.64 0.84 0.90
C THR A 315 -11.95 1.46 0.38
N ALA A 316 -12.65 0.78 -0.51
CA ALA A 316 -13.91 1.28 -1.06
C ALA A 316 -15.00 1.39 0.02
N ARG A 317 -15.13 0.37 0.86
CA ARG A 317 -16.14 0.26 1.92
C ARG A 317 -16.03 1.40 2.94
N LEU A 318 -14.81 1.69 3.44
CA LEU A 318 -14.58 2.71 4.45
C LEU A 318 -14.63 4.12 3.88
N LEU A 319 -14.15 4.34 2.66
CA LEU A 319 -14.30 5.63 1.98
C LEU A 319 -15.77 6.01 1.76
N LEU A 320 -16.64 5.01 1.46
CA LEU A 320 -18.09 5.22 1.38
C LEU A 320 -18.72 5.44 2.78
N ARG A 321 -18.33 4.64 3.78
CA ARG A 321 -18.82 4.71 5.17
C ARG A 321 -18.67 6.11 5.76
N ASP A 322 -17.51 6.70 5.58
CA ASP A 322 -17.18 8.00 6.14
C ASP A 322 -17.46 9.16 5.18
N LYS A 323 -18.23 8.91 4.11
CA LYS A 323 -18.69 9.92 3.13
C LYS A 323 -17.55 10.67 2.43
N ILE A 324 -16.37 10.04 2.36
CA ILE A 324 -15.24 10.53 1.56
C ILE A 324 -15.53 10.26 0.09
N TRP A 325 -16.13 9.11 -0.19
CA TRP A 325 -16.73 8.78 -1.48
C TRP A 325 -18.24 8.90 -1.45
N THR A 326 -18.80 9.31 -2.56
CA THR A 326 -20.22 9.19 -2.88
C THR A 326 -20.57 7.75 -3.27
N LEU A 327 -21.86 7.41 -3.24
CA LEU A 327 -22.34 6.11 -3.77
C LEU A 327 -21.90 5.90 -5.23
N ARG A 328 -21.91 6.95 -6.04
CA ARG A 328 -21.50 6.87 -7.44
C ARG A 328 -20.02 6.52 -7.59
N GLU A 329 -19.14 7.17 -6.84
CA GLU A 329 -17.70 6.87 -6.85
C GLU A 329 -17.41 5.44 -6.39
N PHE A 330 -18.14 4.93 -5.39
CA PHE A 330 -18.04 3.54 -4.98
C PHE A 330 -18.43 2.58 -6.11
N VAL A 331 -19.58 2.80 -6.75
CA VAL A 331 -20.09 1.95 -7.84
C VAL A 331 -19.17 2.01 -9.06
N ASP A 332 -18.67 3.20 -9.41
CA ASP A 332 -17.70 3.34 -10.51
C ASP A 332 -16.41 2.57 -10.22
N SER A 333 -15.89 2.63 -8.98
CA SER A 333 -14.70 1.88 -8.58
C SER A 333 -14.91 0.37 -8.58
N LEU A 334 -16.08 -0.11 -8.11
CA LEU A 334 -16.44 -1.52 -8.15
C LEU A 334 -16.58 -2.02 -9.60
N ASN A 335 -17.28 -1.26 -10.44
CA ASN A 335 -17.46 -1.62 -11.84
C ASN A 335 -16.14 -1.58 -12.63
N ASP A 336 -15.20 -0.71 -12.26
CA ASP A 336 -13.85 -0.74 -12.80
C ASP A 336 -13.12 -2.04 -12.41
N ALA A 337 -13.21 -2.47 -11.15
CA ALA A 337 -12.62 -3.73 -10.69
C ALA A 337 -13.25 -4.97 -11.37
N LEU A 338 -14.58 -5.01 -11.48
CA LEU A 338 -15.31 -6.09 -12.18
C LEU A 338 -14.93 -6.16 -13.66
N ARG A 339 -14.80 -5.00 -14.32
CA ARG A 339 -14.38 -4.90 -15.71
C ARG A 339 -12.94 -5.38 -15.91
N ASP A 340 -12.01 -4.85 -15.10
CA ASP A 340 -10.59 -5.19 -15.20
C ASP A 340 -10.36 -6.67 -14.94
N TYR A 341 -11.07 -7.27 -13.99
CA TYR A 341 -11.09 -8.72 -13.78
C TYR A 341 -11.64 -9.48 -14.99
N SER A 342 -12.75 -9.00 -15.57
CA SER A 342 -13.40 -9.64 -16.73
C SER A 342 -12.49 -9.66 -17.96
N TYR A 343 -11.73 -8.61 -18.17
CA TYR A 343 -10.78 -8.51 -19.29
C TYR A 343 -9.41 -9.10 -19.01
N SER A 344 -9.09 -9.43 -17.75
CA SER A 344 -7.79 -9.99 -17.40
C SER A 344 -7.51 -11.27 -18.20
N PRO A 345 -6.42 -11.34 -18.98
CA PRO A 345 -6.06 -12.54 -19.75
C PRO A 345 -5.69 -13.71 -18.83
N VAL A 346 -5.38 -13.45 -17.57
CA VAL A 346 -4.98 -14.43 -16.56
C VAL A 346 -6.06 -14.67 -15.49
N ARG A 347 -7.29 -14.16 -15.67
CA ARG A 347 -8.35 -14.26 -14.66
C ARG A 347 -8.67 -15.68 -14.19
N SER A 348 -8.41 -16.68 -15.05
CA SER A 348 -8.61 -18.10 -14.74
C SER A 348 -7.30 -18.80 -14.33
N ALA A 349 -6.23 -18.06 -14.09
CA ALA A 349 -4.96 -18.65 -13.69
C ALA A 349 -5.06 -19.23 -12.26
N PRO A 350 -4.50 -20.41 -12.00
CA PRO A 350 -4.40 -20.96 -10.66
C PRO A 350 -3.44 -20.12 -9.80
N ASN A 351 -3.57 -20.22 -8.49
CA ASN A 351 -2.74 -19.47 -7.56
C ASN A 351 -1.23 -19.80 -7.67
N SER A 352 -0.88 -20.99 -8.18
CA SER A 352 0.51 -21.35 -8.49
C SER A 352 1.15 -20.42 -9.52
N LYS A 353 0.38 -19.89 -10.48
CA LYS A 353 0.88 -18.91 -11.44
C LYS A 353 1.19 -17.56 -10.75
N ILE A 354 0.41 -17.17 -9.73
CA ILE A 354 0.70 -15.96 -8.97
C ILE A 354 2.07 -16.09 -8.29
N ILE A 355 2.34 -17.23 -7.65
CA ILE A 355 3.62 -17.48 -6.97
C ILE A 355 4.80 -17.33 -7.95
N SER A 356 4.70 -17.87 -9.18
CA SER A 356 5.82 -17.86 -10.12
C SER A 356 6.02 -16.52 -10.84
N ASP A 357 4.93 -15.80 -11.14
CA ASP A 357 4.97 -14.73 -12.15
C ASP A 357 4.61 -13.35 -11.58
N PHE A 358 4.28 -13.24 -10.29
CA PHE A 358 3.83 -11.97 -9.67
C PHE A 358 4.79 -10.79 -9.96
N TRP A 359 6.09 -11.03 -9.88
CA TRP A 359 7.09 -9.99 -10.05
C TRP A 359 7.54 -9.75 -11.51
N THR A 360 7.05 -10.57 -12.45
CA THR A 360 7.51 -10.55 -13.85
C THR A 360 6.41 -10.29 -14.87
N ASP A 361 5.14 -10.51 -14.51
CA ASP A 361 3.98 -10.30 -15.38
C ASP A 361 2.93 -9.38 -14.71
N ARG A 362 2.72 -8.21 -15.30
CA ARG A 362 1.82 -7.19 -14.75
C ARG A 362 0.36 -7.66 -14.62
N ASN A 363 -0.12 -8.50 -15.54
CA ASN A 363 -1.49 -9.00 -15.44
C ASN A 363 -1.61 -9.98 -14.27
N THR A 364 -0.58 -10.81 -14.07
CA THR A 364 -0.49 -11.72 -12.92
C THR A 364 -0.38 -10.95 -11.61
N GLN A 365 0.37 -9.85 -11.58
CA GLN A 365 0.49 -8.97 -10.42
C GLN A 365 -0.85 -8.36 -10.01
N GLN A 366 -1.69 -7.95 -10.96
CA GLN A 366 -3.00 -7.35 -10.68
C GLN A 366 -4.08 -8.36 -10.25
N LEU A 367 -3.89 -9.63 -10.57
CA LEU A 367 -4.93 -10.64 -10.37
C LEU A 367 -5.32 -10.87 -8.90
N PRO A 368 -4.40 -10.92 -7.91
CA PRO A 368 -4.75 -11.06 -6.49
C PRO A 368 -5.65 -9.92 -5.99
N TYR A 369 -5.36 -8.68 -6.36
CA TYR A 369 -6.17 -7.50 -6.04
C TYR A 369 -7.61 -7.67 -6.55
N GLN A 370 -7.75 -7.90 -7.85
CA GLN A 370 -9.04 -8.06 -8.51
C GLN A 370 -9.83 -9.26 -7.97
N ARG A 371 -9.19 -10.42 -7.90
CA ARG A 371 -9.81 -11.68 -7.46
C ARG A 371 -10.23 -11.63 -6.01
N GLY A 372 -9.34 -11.15 -5.13
CA GLY A 372 -9.62 -11.05 -3.70
C GLY A 372 -10.70 -10.01 -3.37
N HIS A 373 -10.71 -8.87 -4.05
CA HIS A 373 -11.76 -7.86 -3.92
C HIS A 373 -13.14 -8.44 -4.26
N ILE A 374 -13.27 -9.12 -5.42
CA ILE A 374 -14.55 -9.74 -5.83
C ILE A 374 -14.91 -10.90 -4.91
N PHE A 375 -13.92 -11.68 -4.45
CA PHE A 375 -14.14 -12.76 -3.49
C PHE A 375 -14.68 -12.24 -2.16
N ALA A 376 -14.19 -11.11 -1.67
CA ALA A 376 -14.70 -10.48 -0.44
C ALA A 376 -16.18 -10.06 -0.59
N HIS A 377 -16.59 -9.52 -1.75
CA HIS A 377 -18.00 -9.23 -2.03
C HIS A 377 -18.88 -10.49 -2.07
N LEU A 378 -18.36 -11.59 -2.64
CA LEU A 378 -19.07 -12.86 -2.65
C LEU A 378 -19.27 -13.39 -1.22
N VAL A 379 -18.24 -13.37 -0.39
CA VAL A 379 -18.32 -13.83 1.00
C VAL A 379 -19.23 -12.92 1.84
N ASP A 380 -19.13 -11.58 1.69
CA ASP A 380 -20.04 -10.64 2.35
C ASP A 380 -21.51 -10.91 2.00
N HIS A 381 -21.79 -11.19 0.73
CA HIS A 381 -23.14 -11.57 0.29
C HIS A 381 -23.62 -12.88 0.94
N MET A 382 -22.78 -13.92 0.94
CA MET A 382 -23.12 -15.22 1.52
C MET A 382 -23.38 -15.12 3.04
N LEU A 383 -22.53 -14.38 3.78
CA LEU A 383 -22.72 -14.15 5.21
C LEU A 383 -24.05 -13.47 5.51
N ARG A 384 -24.41 -12.46 4.73
CA ARG A 384 -25.67 -11.74 4.88
C ARG A 384 -26.88 -12.60 4.52
N GLN A 385 -26.78 -13.43 3.47
CA GLN A 385 -27.85 -14.36 3.11
C GLN A 385 -28.09 -15.39 4.21
N ASP A 386 -27.02 -16.02 4.71
CA ASP A 386 -27.09 -17.06 5.73
C ASP A 386 -27.64 -16.53 7.06
N SER A 387 -27.27 -15.31 7.44
CA SER A 387 -27.69 -14.69 8.70
C SER A 387 -28.92 -13.78 8.61
N GLU A 388 -29.63 -13.77 7.48
CA GLU A 388 -30.77 -12.85 7.23
C GLU A 388 -30.37 -11.36 7.41
N GLY A 389 -29.09 -11.02 7.17
CA GLY A 389 -28.53 -9.68 7.26
C GLY A 389 -27.97 -9.31 8.63
N GLU A 390 -27.95 -10.21 9.60
CA GLU A 390 -27.41 -9.95 10.94
C GLU A 390 -25.88 -9.93 10.98
N ARG A 391 -25.22 -10.65 10.06
CA ARG A 391 -23.75 -10.74 9.96
C ARG A 391 -23.28 -10.26 8.59
N ASP A 392 -22.11 -9.67 8.58
CA ASP A 392 -21.41 -9.27 7.36
C ASP A 392 -19.90 -9.57 7.44
N PHE A 393 -19.16 -9.12 6.44
CA PHE A 393 -17.73 -9.36 6.38
C PHE A 393 -16.94 -8.63 7.47
N ASP A 394 -17.47 -7.50 8.00
CA ASP A 394 -16.83 -6.76 9.10
C ASP A 394 -16.74 -7.62 10.36
N ASP A 395 -17.79 -8.42 10.66
CA ASP A 395 -17.79 -9.30 11.84
C ASP A 395 -16.64 -10.30 11.83
N ILE A 396 -16.34 -10.86 10.66
CA ILE A 396 -15.23 -11.80 10.47
C ILE A 396 -13.89 -11.12 10.67
N MET A 397 -13.69 -9.98 10.03
CA MET A 397 -12.40 -9.26 10.07
C MET A 397 -12.11 -8.69 11.46
N LEU A 398 -13.14 -8.16 12.14
CA LEU A 398 -13.01 -7.71 13.53
C LEU A 398 -12.75 -8.87 14.50
N ALA A 399 -13.39 -10.04 14.28
CA ALA A 399 -13.10 -11.25 15.06
C ALA A 399 -11.66 -11.75 14.86
N MET A 400 -11.10 -11.67 13.64
CA MET A 400 -9.69 -11.96 13.37
C MET A 400 -8.79 -11.00 14.17
N ARG A 401 -9.10 -9.69 14.12
CA ARG A 401 -8.36 -8.65 14.87
C ARG A 401 -8.36 -8.92 16.37
N GLU A 402 -9.51 -9.20 16.96
CA GLU A 402 -9.62 -9.53 18.39
C GLU A 402 -8.88 -10.81 18.75
N ARG A 403 -8.90 -11.82 17.88
CA ARG A 403 -8.15 -13.06 18.09
C ARG A 403 -6.64 -12.80 18.14
N VAL A 404 -6.11 -12.02 17.22
CA VAL A 404 -4.68 -11.66 17.20
C VAL A 404 -4.32 -10.79 18.42
N ARG A 405 -5.16 -9.81 18.75
CA ARG A 405 -4.97 -8.99 19.96
C ARG A 405 -4.88 -9.83 21.24
N GLY A 406 -5.67 -10.89 21.35
CA GLY A 406 -5.67 -11.82 22.47
C GLY A 406 -4.45 -12.73 22.58
N LEU A 407 -3.58 -12.80 21.55
CA LEU A 407 -2.34 -13.59 21.58
C LEU A 407 -1.21 -12.90 22.36
N GLY A 408 -1.30 -11.57 22.56
CA GLY A 408 -0.24 -10.79 23.18
C GLY A 408 1.06 -10.83 22.38
N SER A 409 2.11 -11.47 22.93
CA SER A 409 3.41 -11.61 22.27
C SER A 409 3.58 -12.91 21.47
N GLU A 410 2.58 -13.77 21.42
CA GLU A 410 2.64 -14.99 20.61
C GLU A 410 2.55 -14.65 19.12
N GLU A 411 3.30 -15.40 18.28
CA GLU A 411 3.24 -15.23 16.83
C GLU A 411 1.83 -15.58 16.31
N PRO A 412 1.19 -14.69 15.55
CA PRO A 412 -0.13 -14.96 15.03
C PRO A 412 -0.11 -16.01 13.92
N PRO A 413 -1.18 -16.85 13.81
CA PRO A 413 -1.31 -17.79 12.71
C PRO A 413 -1.43 -17.03 11.37
N LEU A 414 -1.22 -17.74 10.25
CA LEU A 414 -1.44 -17.17 8.93
C LEU A 414 -2.83 -16.54 8.80
N ALA A 415 -2.90 -15.36 8.23
CA ALA A 415 -4.16 -14.62 8.06
C ALA A 415 -5.20 -15.43 7.28
N THR A 416 -4.77 -16.17 6.25
CA THR A 416 -5.66 -17.05 5.46
C THR A 416 -6.22 -18.21 6.27
N SER A 417 -5.42 -18.79 7.17
CA SER A 417 -5.88 -19.85 8.09
C SER A 417 -6.86 -19.29 9.12
N LEU A 418 -6.53 -18.15 9.72
CA LEU A 418 -7.38 -17.50 10.71
C LEU A 418 -8.72 -17.06 10.09
N PHE A 419 -8.70 -16.58 8.86
CA PHE A 419 -9.91 -16.24 8.10
C PHE A 419 -10.82 -17.46 7.93
N ALA A 420 -10.29 -18.59 7.46
CA ALA A 420 -11.05 -19.82 7.31
C ALA A 420 -11.61 -20.31 8.65
N ASP A 421 -10.85 -20.20 9.74
CA ASP A 421 -11.29 -20.56 11.08
C ASP A 421 -12.43 -19.67 11.60
N GLN A 422 -12.38 -18.35 11.35
CA GLN A 422 -13.46 -17.44 11.75
C GLN A 422 -14.73 -17.69 10.93
N MET A 423 -14.59 -17.94 9.63
CA MET A 423 -15.72 -18.32 8.77
C MET A 423 -16.38 -19.60 9.26
N LYS A 424 -15.59 -20.62 9.63
CA LYS A 424 -16.12 -21.87 10.19
C LYS A 424 -16.84 -21.66 11.53
N LYS A 425 -16.34 -20.75 12.39
CA LYS A 425 -17.05 -20.36 13.62
C LYS A 425 -18.36 -19.63 13.35
N ALA A 426 -18.43 -18.93 12.24
CA ALA A 426 -19.66 -18.33 11.73
C ALA A 426 -20.59 -19.35 11.03
N GLU A 427 -20.31 -20.67 11.21
CA GLU A 427 -21.05 -21.79 10.64
C GLU A 427 -21.00 -21.88 9.11
N MET A 428 -20.03 -21.20 8.49
CA MET A 428 -19.81 -21.18 7.04
C MET A 428 -18.43 -21.75 6.69
N ASP A 429 -18.38 -22.97 6.18
CA ASP A 429 -17.14 -23.56 5.65
C ASP A 429 -16.92 -23.08 4.21
N ILE A 430 -15.88 -22.30 4.01
CA ILE A 430 -15.50 -21.74 2.70
C ILE A 430 -14.30 -22.45 2.06
N GLY A 431 -13.88 -23.60 2.59
CA GLY A 431 -12.72 -24.34 2.08
C GLY A 431 -12.83 -24.68 0.60
N ASP A 432 -13.99 -25.20 0.16
CA ASP A 432 -14.25 -25.50 -1.25
C ASP A 432 -14.30 -24.24 -2.12
N LEU A 433 -14.79 -23.12 -1.58
CA LEU A 433 -14.86 -21.85 -2.28
C LEU A 433 -13.46 -21.29 -2.52
N ILE A 434 -12.60 -21.31 -1.51
CA ILE A 434 -11.17 -20.93 -1.63
C ILE A 434 -10.46 -21.86 -2.60
N ALA A 435 -10.69 -23.18 -2.48
CA ALA A 435 -10.09 -24.15 -3.40
C ALA A 435 -10.48 -23.85 -4.84
N LYS A 436 -11.77 -23.68 -5.14
CA LYS A 436 -12.28 -23.43 -6.47
C LYS A 436 -11.81 -22.11 -7.07
N HIS A 437 -11.93 -20.99 -6.35
CA HIS A 437 -11.75 -19.67 -6.92
C HIS A 437 -10.33 -19.11 -6.73
N ILE A 438 -9.69 -19.45 -5.62
CA ILE A 438 -8.34 -18.97 -5.33
C ILE A 438 -7.30 -19.98 -5.82
N ARG A 439 -7.29 -21.21 -5.25
CA ARG A 439 -6.28 -22.22 -5.60
C ARG A 439 -6.33 -22.62 -7.07
N ASP A 440 -7.52 -22.98 -7.57
CA ASP A 440 -7.71 -23.56 -8.91
C ASP A 440 -8.01 -22.50 -9.98
N GLY A 441 -8.31 -21.26 -9.58
CA GLY A 441 -8.46 -20.12 -10.47
C GLY A 441 -9.78 -20.06 -11.25
N SER A 442 -10.82 -20.81 -10.83
CA SER A 442 -12.13 -20.69 -11.46
C SER A 442 -12.67 -19.26 -11.33
N PRO A 443 -13.13 -18.61 -12.43
CA PRO A 443 -13.63 -17.25 -12.35
C PRO A 443 -14.77 -17.10 -11.33
N ILE A 444 -14.73 -16.01 -10.58
CA ILE A 444 -15.79 -15.62 -9.67
C ILE A 444 -16.87 -14.90 -10.47
N LEU A 445 -18.12 -15.31 -10.29
CA LEU A 445 -19.30 -14.59 -10.76
C LEU A 445 -20.17 -14.29 -9.55
N LEU A 446 -20.46 -13.02 -9.33
CA LEU A 446 -21.34 -12.57 -8.25
C LEU A 446 -22.81 -12.91 -8.60
N PRO A 447 -23.62 -13.37 -7.62
CA PRO A 447 -25.07 -13.49 -7.78
C PRO A 447 -25.72 -12.17 -8.19
N GLU A 448 -26.83 -12.23 -8.92
CA GLU A 448 -27.57 -11.05 -9.38
C GLU A 448 -27.99 -10.12 -8.24
N ASP A 449 -28.37 -10.70 -7.11
CA ASP A 449 -28.90 -10.03 -5.91
C ASP A 449 -27.81 -9.59 -4.90
N THR A 450 -26.51 -9.72 -5.25
CA THR A 450 -25.39 -9.43 -4.35
C THR A 450 -25.48 -8.06 -3.69
N PHE A 451 -25.97 -7.04 -4.39
CA PHE A 451 -26.00 -5.66 -3.91
C PHE A 451 -27.42 -5.11 -3.64
N VAL A 452 -28.43 -5.95 -3.56
CA VAL A 452 -29.77 -5.50 -3.15
C VAL A 452 -29.72 -4.88 -1.75
N PRO A 453 -30.35 -3.71 -1.49
CA PRO A 453 -31.31 -3.00 -2.35
C PRO A 453 -30.71 -1.92 -3.27
N CYS A 454 -29.41 -1.88 -3.48
CA CYS A 454 -28.77 -0.83 -4.29
C CYS A 454 -29.07 -0.94 -5.79
N GLY A 455 -29.23 -2.17 -6.25
CA GLY A 455 -29.36 -2.52 -7.65
C GLY A 455 -29.02 -3.98 -7.88
N VAL A 456 -28.79 -4.34 -9.12
CA VAL A 456 -28.54 -5.74 -9.52
C VAL A 456 -27.18 -5.89 -10.20
N VAL A 457 -26.61 -7.09 -10.12
CA VAL A 457 -25.41 -7.45 -10.88
C VAL A 457 -25.84 -7.95 -12.26
N GLU A 458 -25.73 -7.10 -13.26
CA GLU A 458 -25.98 -7.51 -14.64
C GLU A 458 -24.81 -8.29 -15.20
N THR A 459 -25.11 -9.37 -15.91
CA THR A 459 -24.12 -10.18 -16.61
C THR A 459 -24.31 -10.09 -18.12
N SER A 460 -23.30 -9.65 -18.84
CA SER A 460 -23.34 -9.48 -20.29
C SER A 460 -22.16 -10.16 -21.01
N LYS A 461 -22.35 -10.43 -22.32
CA LYS A 461 -21.27 -10.91 -23.20
C LYS A 461 -20.84 -9.79 -24.12
N ILE A 462 -19.64 -9.27 -23.88
CA ILE A 462 -19.07 -8.16 -24.64
C ILE A 462 -17.80 -8.57 -25.39
N ALA A 463 -17.37 -7.76 -26.36
CA ALA A 463 -16.09 -7.99 -27.04
C ALA A 463 -14.93 -7.78 -26.05
N GLU A 464 -13.86 -8.56 -26.19
CA GLU A 464 -12.62 -8.26 -25.48
C GLU A 464 -12.08 -6.88 -25.87
N PHE A 465 -11.36 -6.23 -24.92
CA PHE A 465 -10.70 -4.96 -25.22
C PHE A 465 -9.44 -5.19 -26.03
N ASP A 466 -9.38 -4.62 -27.23
CA ASP A 466 -8.29 -4.81 -28.17
C ASP A 466 -7.97 -3.52 -28.94
N ARG A 467 -6.81 -2.94 -28.70
CA ARG A 467 -6.32 -1.76 -29.43
C ARG A 467 -5.97 -2.06 -30.89
N GLY A 468 -5.78 -3.34 -31.22
CA GLY A 468 -5.31 -3.78 -32.54
C GLY A 468 -3.81 -3.76 -32.72
N PHE A 469 -3.04 -3.17 -31.80
CA PHE A 469 -1.57 -3.13 -31.79
C PHE A 469 -1.00 -3.57 -30.44
N ASP A 470 0.32 -3.79 -30.36
CA ASP A 470 1.04 -4.14 -29.14
C ASP A 470 1.32 -2.86 -28.31
N PRO A 471 0.64 -2.63 -27.18
CA PRO A 471 0.79 -1.39 -26.43
C PRO A 471 2.14 -1.27 -25.74
N ASP A 472 2.72 -2.40 -25.26
CA ASP A 472 3.96 -2.38 -24.49
C ASP A 472 5.15 -2.11 -25.41
N LYS A 473 5.24 -2.84 -26.53
CA LYS A 473 6.25 -2.56 -27.55
C LYS A 473 6.09 -1.19 -28.20
N THR A 474 4.86 -0.68 -28.33
CA THR A 474 4.61 0.68 -28.82
C THR A 474 5.16 1.72 -27.83
N ALA A 475 4.97 1.52 -26.53
CA ALA A 475 5.51 2.40 -25.50
C ALA A 475 7.04 2.35 -25.44
N GLU A 476 7.64 1.16 -25.48
CA GLU A 476 9.09 0.96 -25.54
C GLU A 476 9.72 1.60 -26.78
N ASN A 477 9.00 1.61 -27.89
CA ASN A 477 9.45 2.22 -29.16
C ASN A 477 9.13 3.73 -29.24
N GLY A 478 9.05 4.45 -28.12
CA GLY A 478 8.82 5.89 -28.11
C GLY A 478 7.42 6.29 -28.58
N ASN A 479 6.40 5.47 -28.30
CA ASN A 479 5.01 5.59 -28.72
C ASN A 479 4.80 5.48 -30.24
N ILE A 480 5.72 4.86 -30.96
CA ILE A 480 5.57 4.53 -32.38
C ILE A 480 4.87 3.19 -32.48
N ILE A 481 3.71 3.15 -33.15
CA ILE A 481 2.85 1.96 -33.25
C ILE A 481 3.60 0.79 -33.88
N VAL A 482 3.59 -0.35 -33.20
CA VAL A 482 4.14 -1.62 -33.66
C VAL A 482 3.13 -2.75 -33.42
N GLY A 483 3.20 -3.79 -34.22
CA GLY A 483 2.35 -4.98 -34.06
C GLY A 483 0.87 -4.74 -34.38
N LEU A 484 0.54 -3.70 -35.17
CA LEU A 484 -0.83 -3.45 -35.60
C LEU A 484 -1.30 -4.57 -36.52
N ARG A 485 -2.40 -5.21 -36.15
CA ARG A 485 -2.98 -6.33 -36.89
C ARG A 485 -3.91 -5.83 -37.99
N GLU A 486 -3.72 -6.35 -39.20
CA GLU A 486 -4.66 -6.14 -40.30
C GLU A 486 -6.05 -6.70 -39.93
N GLY A 487 -7.09 -5.96 -40.27
CA GLY A 487 -8.47 -6.33 -39.92
C GLY A 487 -8.93 -5.91 -38.52
N SER A 488 -8.03 -5.44 -37.61
CA SER A 488 -8.43 -4.84 -36.34
C SER A 488 -9.21 -3.54 -36.57
N ASN A 489 -10.03 -3.15 -35.59
CA ASN A 489 -10.81 -1.90 -35.70
C ASN A 489 -9.89 -0.67 -35.78
N GLY A 490 -8.75 -0.66 -35.06
CA GLY A 490 -7.73 0.40 -35.18
C GLY A 490 -7.16 0.49 -36.60
N TYR A 491 -6.85 -0.65 -37.25
CA TYR A 491 -6.37 -0.67 -38.63
C TYR A 491 -7.44 -0.17 -39.61
N LYS A 492 -8.71 -0.60 -39.47
CA LYS A 492 -9.83 -0.17 -40.27
C LYS A 492 -10.11 1.34 -40.15
N ALA A 493 -9.91 1.89 -38.94
CA ALA A 493 -10.03 3.32 -38.66
C ALA A 493 -8.87 4.16 -39.23
N GLY A 494 -7.81 3.52 -39.71
CA GLY A 494 -6.68 4.20 -40.34
C GLY A 494 -5.39 4.27 -39.54
N LEU A 495 -5.27 3.58 -38.38
CA LEU A 495 -3.98 3.40 -37.74
C LEU A 495 -3.04 2.59 -38.63
N ARG A 496 -1.74 2.87 -38.56
CA ARG A 496 -0.69 2.11 -39.26
C ARG A 496 0.54 1.97 -38.38
N ASN A 497 1.29 0.88 -38.56
CA ASN A 497 2.61 0.75 -37.97
C ASN A 497 3.49 1.93 -38.40
N GLY A 498 4.31 2.43 -37.49
CA GLY A 498 5.18 3.58 -37.73
C GLY A 498 4.56 4.95 -37.41
N MET A 499 3.23 5.05 -37.20
CA MET A 499 2.61 6.27 -36.69
C MET A 499 3.00 6.50 -35.24
N LYS A 500 3.32 7.75 -34.86
CA LYS A 500 3.63 8.12 -33.48
C LYS A 500 2.35 8.57 -32.76
N ILE A 501 2.00 7.91 -31.68
CA ILE A 501 0.95 8.38 -30.77
C ILE A 501 1.47 9.58 -29.99
N ILE A 502 0.85 10.75 -30.16
CA ILE A 502 1.18 11.98 -29.43
C ILE A 502 0.46 11.97 -28.09
N LYS A 503 -0.85 11.68 -28.09
CA LYS A 503 -1.67 11.53 -26.87
C LYS A 503 -2.96 10.78 -27.16
N ARG A 504 -3.55 10.27 -26.09
CA ARG A 504 -4.93 9.79 -26.11
C ARG A 504 -5.86 10.97 -25.87
N GLU A 505 -6.79 11.22 -26.80
CA GLU A 505 -7.79 12.29 -26.72
C GLU A 505 -9.06 11.84 -26.02
N GLY A 506 -9.35 10.54 -26.03
CA GLY A 506 -10.57 10.00 -25.43
C GLY A 506 -10.56 8.49 -25.29
N GLY A 507 -11.59 7.98 -24.64
CA GLY A 507 -11.81 6.56 -24.39
C GLY A 507 -11.40 6.10 -23.00
N LYS A 508 -11.86 4.91 -22.62
CA LYS A 508 -11.56 4.25 -21.34
C LYS A 508 -10.73 3.01 -21.62
N THR A 509 -9.53 2.95 -21.05
CA THR A 509 -8.69 1.74 -21.15
C THR A 509 -9.42 0.58 -20.47
N GLY A 510 -9.44 -0.58 -21.13
CA GLY A 510 -10.12 -1.75 -20.60
C GLY A 510 -11.64 -1.75 -20.83
N ASP A 511 -12.22 -0.81 -21.57
CA ASP A 511 -13.64 -0.86 -21.97
C ASP A 511 -13.78 -0.85 -23.49
N SER A 512 -14.16 -1.98 -24.08
CA SER A 512 -14.32 -2.15 -25.53
C SER A 512 -15.52 -1.39 -26.09
N ARG A 513 -16.45 -0.96 -25.24
CA ARG A 513 -17.70 -0.27 -25.61
C ARG A 513 -17.49 1.25 -25.78
N VAL A 514 -16.37 1.77 -25.27
CA VAL A 514 -16.04 3.20 -25.32
C VAL A 514 -15.01 3.47 -26.42
N PRO A 515 -15.31 4.32 -27.43
CA PRO A 515 -14.37 4.60 -28.50
C PRO A 515 -13.05 5.18 -27.98
N LEU A 516 -11.94 4.57 -28.37
CA LEU A 516 -10.60 5.15 -28.18
C LEU A 516 -10.33 6.17 -29.27
N SER A 517 -9.77 7.32 -28.87
CA SER A 517 -9.33 8.37 -29.78
C SER A 517 -7.86 8.69 -29.53
N TYR A 518 -7.03 8.54 -30.54
CA TYR A 518 -5.61 8.87 -30.50
C TYR A 518 -5.29 10.02 -31.45
N ARG A 519 -4.58 11.04 -30.94
CA ARG A 519 -3.86 11.97 -31.79
C ARG A 519 -2.56 11.34 -32.22
N VAL A 520 -2.36 11.15 -33.51
CA VAL A 520 -1.18 10.51 -34.09
C VAL A 520 -0.46 11.46 -35.03
N LEU A 521 0.85 11.33 -35.12
CA LEU A 521 1.69 11.96 -36.16
C LEU A 521 1.95 10.91 -37.25
N ASP A 522 1.54 11.24 -38.47
CA ASP A 522 1.70 10.43 -39.65
C ASP A 522 2.36 11.25 -40.78
N ASN A 523 3.59 10.90 -41.18
CA ASN A 523 4.34 11.64 -42.22
C ASN A 523 4.36 13.16 -41.99
N GLY A 524 4.58 13.59 -40.74
CA GLY A 524 4.66 15.01 -40.36
C GLY A 524 3.32 15.72 -40.19
N LYS A 525 2.18 15.02 -40.34
CA LYS A 525 0.82 15.58 -40.16
C LYS A 525 0.15 14.95 -38.96
N GLU A 526 -0.41 15.79 -38.11
CA GLU A 526 -1.25 15.32 -36.99
C GLU A 526 -2.68 15.03 -37.48
N ARG A 527 -3.23 13.94 -36.95
CA ARG A 527 -4.66 13.61 -37.13
C ARG A 527 -5.19 12.87 -35.92
N VAL A 528 -6.49 12.94 -35.69
CA VAL A 528 -7.17 12.16 -34.64
C VAL A 528 -7.85 10.97 -35.31
N ILE A 529 -7.61 9.78 -34.75
CA ILE A 529 -8.21 8.52 -35.21
C ILE A 529 -8.99 7.93 -34.03
N SER A 530 -10.28 7.64 -34.28
CA SER A 530 -11.20 7.09 -33.28
C SER A 530 -11.76 5.76 -33.75
N PHE A 531 -11.88 4.79 -32.84
CA PHE A 531 -12.43 3.46 -33.11
C PHE A 531 -12.89 2.77 -31.82
N LEU A 532 -13.83 1.82 -31.93
CA LEU A 532 -14.15 0.91 -30.83
C LEU A 532 -13.04 -0.12 -30.69
N PRO A 533 -12.42 -0.27 -29.51
CA PRO A 533 -11.32 -1.22 -29.28
C PRO A 533 -11.87 -2.63 -29.03
N GLU A 534 -12.62 -3.16 -29.97
CA GLU A 534 -13.24 -4.48 -29.91
C GLU A 534 -12.37 -5.55 -30.55
N GLY A 535 -12.06 -6.58 -29.79
CA GLY A 535 -11.46 -7.82 -30.28
C GLY A 535 -12.50 -8.84 -30.75
N GLN A 536 -12.02 -10.01 -31.16
CA GLN A 536 -12.86 -11.07 -31.71
C GLN A 536 -13.48 -11.97 -30.62
N LYS A 537 -12.80 -12.11 -29.48
CA LYS A 537 -13.28 -12.94 -28.38
C LYS A 537 -14.39 -12.23 -27.61
N ARG A 538 -15.26 -13.03 -26.99
CA ARG A 538 -16.29 -12.52 -26.07
C ARG A 538 -15.88 -12.85 -24.65
N VAL A 539 -16.01 -11.87 -23.78
CA VAL A 539 -15.78 -12.00 -22.35
C VAL A 539 -17.09 -11.83 -21.58
N THR A 540 -17.20 -12.50 -20.44
CA THR A 540 -18.32 -12.28 -19.52
C THR A 540 -17.97 -11.10 -18.64
N LEU A 541 -18.72 -10.01 -18.75
CA LEU A 541 -18.64 -8.82 -17.91
C LEU A 541 -19.81 -8.84 -16.93
N GLN A 542 -19.50 -8.53 -15.67
CA GLN A 542 -20.49 -8.18 -14.66
C GLN A 542 -20.36 -6.73 -14.25
N GLU A 543 -21.48 -6.07 -14.02
CA GLU A 543 -21.52 -4.67 -13.57
C GLU A 543 -22.66 -4.50 -12.56
N LEU A 544 -22.43 -3.73 -11.50
CA LEU A 544 -23.51 -3.27 -10.63
C LEU A 544 -24.26 -2.15 -11.34
N VAL A 545 -25.52 -2.38 -11.65
CA VAL A 545 -26.45 -1.38 -12.16
C VAL A 545 -27.32 -0.89 -11.01
N LEU A 546 -27.17 0.40 -10.67
CA LEU A 546 -27.96 1.01 -9.61
C LEU A 546 -29.43 1.10 -10.03
N ASP A 547 -30.32 0.91 -9.07
CA ASP A 547 -31.72 1.28 -9.25
C ASP A 547 -31.84 2.82 -9.20
N GLU A 548 -32.11 3.45 -10.34
CA GLU A 548 -32.20 4.91 -10.46
C GLU A 548 -33.44 5.48 -9.76
N ASP A 549 -34.46 4.65 -9.53
CA ASP A 549 -35.74 5.02 -8.90
C ASP A 549 -35.75 4.80 -7.37
N MET A 550 -34.57 4.51 -6.76
CA MET A 550 -34.47 4.32 -5.33
C MET A 550 -35.04 5.50 -4.54
N SER A 551 -35.94 5.19 -3.60
CA SER A 551 -36.37 6.18 -2.60
C SER A 551 -35.18 6.64 -1.74
N GLU A 552 -35.28 7.80 -1.08
CA GLU A 552 -34.25 8.27 -0.14
C GLU A 552 -33.98 7.28 1.01
N LYS A 553 -35.00 6.49 1.38
CA LYS A 553 -34.85 5.40 2.35
C LYS A 553 -34.01 4.26 1.78
N ASP A 554 -34.26 3.87 0.53
CA ASP A 554 -33.53 2.77 -0.11
C ASP A 554 -32.10 3.19 -0.44
N LYS A 555 -31.84 4.46 -0.80
CA LYS A 555 -30.47 4.99 -0.92
C LYS A 555 -29.70 4.91 0.39
N LYS A 556 -30.33 5.26 1.52
CA LYS A 556 -29.70 5.12 2.84
C LYS A 556 -29.42 3.64 3.19
N ASN A 557 -30.37 2.74 2.92
CA ASN A 557 -30.18 1.32 3.12
C ASN A 557 -29.08 0.76 2.21
N CYS A 558 -29.04 1.21 0.96
CA CYS A 558 -27.99 0.87 0.02
C CYS A 558 -26.60 1.28 0.55
N VAL A 559 -26.43 2.53 0.94
CA VAL A 559 -25.15 3.01 1.50
C VAL A 559 -24.79 2.22 2.75
N ALA A 560 -25.73 1.96 3.65
CA ALA A 560 -25.51 1.13 4.85
C ALA A 560 -25.07 -0.29 4.47
N ARG A 561 -25.72 -0.91 3.49
CA ARG A 561 -25.38 -2.23 2.96
C ARG A 561 -23.94 -2.29 2.43
N LEU A 562 -23.56 -1.35 1.57
CA LEU A 562 -22.25 -1.33 0.93
C LEU A 562 -21.13 -0.92 1.89
N SER A 563 -21.42 -0.06 2.85
CA SER A 563 -20.45 0.47 3.80
C SER A 563 -20.31 -0.38 5.08
N GLY A 564 -21.11 -1.44 5.27
CA GLY A 564 -21.10 -2.27 6.49
C GLY A 564 -21.52 -1.54 7.76
N MET A 565 -22.22 -0.42 7.63
CA MET A 565 -22.83 0.21 8.80
C MET A 565 -23.98 -0.67 9.29
N PRO A 566 -24.23 -0.76 10.63
CA PRO A 566 -25.40 -1.44 11.15
C PRO A 566 -26.63 -0.87 10.44
N GLY A 567 -27.18 -1.64 9.54
CA GLY A 567 -28.33 -1.20 8.75
C GLY A 567 -29.57 -1.24 9.61
N TRP A 568 -30.49 -0.36 9.31
CA TRP A 568 -31.86 -0.43 9.76
C TRP A 568 -32.61 -1.55 9.00
N PHE A 569 -32.03 -2.75 9.01
CA PHE A 569 -32.66 -3.94 8.44
C PHE A 569 -33.79 -4.38 9.35
N THR A 570 -34.97 -3.80 9.18
CA THR A 570 -36.16 -4.44 9.69
C THR A 570 -36.42 -5.70 8.85
N SER A 571 -36.67 -6.83 9.49
CA SER A 571 -36.97 -8.18 9.00
C SER A 571 -37.97 -8.32 7.84
N GLY A 572 -38.46 -7.22 7.26
CA GLY A 572 -39.43 -7.18 6.17
C GLY A 572 -38.85 -7.15 4.75
N ILE A 573 -37.54 -6.87 4.56
CA ILE A 573 -36.97 -6.74 3.22
C ILE A 573 -36.66 -8.10 2.60
N TRP A 574 -36.14 -9.06 3.38
CA TRP A 574 -35.85 -10.42 2.90
C TRP A 574 -37.11 -11.21 2.50
N SER A 575 -38.25 -10.93 3.13
CA SER A 575 -39.53 -11.55 2.72
C SER A 575 -40.03 -11.07 1.36
N LYS A 576 -39.62 -9.86 0.92
CA LYS A 576 -39.99 -9.33 -0.40
C LYS A 576 -39.06 -9.84 -1.50
N ILE A 577 -37.79 -10.12 -1.20
CA ILE A 577 -36.81 -10.64 -2.16
C ILE A 577 -37.17 -12.06 -2.62
N LYS A 578 -37.63 -12.92 -1.72
CA LYS A 578 -38.15 -14.27 -2.08
C LYS A 578 -39.29 -14.26 -3.11
N LYS A 579 -39.97 -13.13 -3.31
CA LYS A 579 -41.03 -12.97 -4.32
C LYS A 579 -40.53 -12.59 -5.72
N TRP A 580 -39.28 -12.13 -5.86
CA TRP A 580 -38.70 -11.70 -7.14
C TRP A 580 -37.86 -12.78 -7.82
N VAL A 581 -37.37 -13.77 -7.06
CA VAL A 581 -36.47 -14.84 -7.56
C VAL A 581 -37.26 -16.10 -8.02
N THR A 582 -38.58 -16.07 -7.99
CA THR A 582 -39.45 -17.19 -8.43
C THR A 582 -40.24 -16.87 -9.71
N PHE A 583 -39.57 -16.34 -10.74
CA PHE A 583 -40.12 -16.34 -12.11
C PHE A 583 -39.03 -16.67 -13.12
#